data_f8796a8a7b1fc72b463ce27465c2bebc
#
_entry.id   f8796a8a7b1fc72b463ce27465c2bebc
#
_cell.length_a   1.000
_cell.length_b   1.000
_cell.length_c   1.000
_cell.angle_alpha   90.00
_cell.angle_beta   90.00
_cell.angle_gamma   90.00
#
_symmetry.space_group_name_H-M   'P 1'
#
loop_
_entity.id
_entity.type
_entity.pdbx_description
1 polymer ?
#
loop_
_entity_poly.entity_id
_entity_poly.type
_entity_poly.pdbx_seq_one_letter_code
_entity_poly.pdbx_strand_id
1 'polypeptide(L)'
;MTIEITKHASERLKSRTNFTPQQAKEVAEKAYYCGKDIDDFPKKTRRYLSNVLEASSGDCLKVLGNDIYLFGNGILITVFPIPAKVLRDRGNKK
;
A
#
# COMPACT_ATOMS: atom_id res chain seq x y z
N MET A 1 -16.28 6.27 -7.92
CA MET A 1 -16.37 6.00 -6.49
C MET A 1 -15.16 6.53 -5.74
N THR A 2 -15.38 7.18 -4.62
CA THR A 2 -14.31 7.81 -3.86
C THR A 2 -13.85 6.91 -2.73
N ILE A 3 -12.53 6.77 -2.57
CA ILE A 3 -11.97 5.99 -1.48
C ILE A 3 -11.90 6.87 -0.25
N GLU A 4 -12.38 6.36 0.87
CA GLU A 4 -12.25 7.05 2.13
C GLU A 4 -10.84 6.82 2.68
N ILE A 5 -10.37 7.76 3.50
CA ILE A 5 -9.04 7.66 4.10
C ILE A 5 -9.15 7.91 5.59
N THR A 6 -8.58 7.00 6.41
CA THR A 6 -8.58 7.22 7.85
C THR A 6 -7.64 8.37 8.18
N LYS A 7 -7.82 8.94 9.37
CA LYS A 7 -6.93 9.99 9.83
C LYS A 7 -5.50 9.51 9.88
N HIS A 8 -5.29 8.30 10.35
CA HIS A 8 -3.95 7.72 10.44
C HIS A 8 -3.29 7.64 9.07
N ALA A 9 -4.02 7.14 8.07
CA ALA A 9 -3.47 7.02 6.72
C ALA A 9 -3.18 8.39 6.13
N SER A 10 -4.05 9.36 6.38
CA SER A 10 -3.86 10.71 5.89
C SER A 10 -2.58 11.31 6.48
N GLU A 11 -2.38 11.11 7.78
CA GLU A 11 -1.17 11.63 8.43
C GLU A 11 0.09 10.96 7.89
N ARG A 12 0.00 9.66 7.62
CA ARG A 12 1.16 8.95 7.08
C ARG A 12 1.52 9.47 5.69
N LEU A 13 0.52 9.68 4.84
CA LEU A 13 0.78 10.21 3.51
C LEU A 13 1.35 11.61 3.57
N LYS A 14 0.81 12.44 4.46
CA LYS A 14 1.30 13.80 4.60
C LYS A 14 2.75 13.80 5.08
N SER A 15 3.06 12.94 6.03
CA SER A 15 4.40 12.87 6.58
C SER A 15 5.42 12.42 5.54
N ARG A 16 5.03 11.48 4.68
CA ARG A 16 5.97 10.94 3.72
C ARG A 16 6.12 11.79 2.47
N THR A 17 5.05 12.43 2.03
CA THR A 17 5.06 13.07 0.71
C THR A 17 4.50 14.49 0.69
N ASN A 18 4.04 15.00 1.84
CA ASN A 18 3.44 16.33 1.91
C ASN A 18 2.20 16.45 1.01
N PHE A 19 1.50 15.37 0.80
CA PHE A 19 0.28 15.43 0.01
C PHE A 19 -0.77 16.27 0.72
N THR A 20 -1.52 17.05 -0.06
CA THR A 20 -2.73 17.69 0.46
C THR A 20 -3.78 16.60 0.66
N PRO A 21 -4.85 16.88 1.43
CA PRO A 21 -5.90 15.87 1.60
C PRO A 21 -6.50 15.39 0.28
N GLN A 22 -6.65 16.28 -0.69
CA GLN A 22 -7.19 15.87 -1.97
C GLN A 22 -6.22 14.99 -2.73
N GLN A 23 -4.94 15.32 -2.70
CA GLN A 23 -3.93 14.49 -3.35
C GLN A 23 -3.84 13.12 -2.69
N ALA A 24 -4.01 13.06 -1.37
CA ALA A 24 -4.00 11.79 -0.67
C ALA A 24 -5.13 10.90 -1.15
N LYS A 25 -6.32 11.47 -1.36
CA LYS A 25 -7.45 10.69 -1.86
C LYS A 25 -7.20 10.21 -3.28
N GLU A 26 -6.61 11.05 -4.11
CA GLU A 26 -6.32 10.67 -5.49
C GLU A 26 -5.32 9.53 -5.54
N VAL A 27 -4.29 9.60 -4.70
CA VAL A 27 -3.30 8.53 -4.66
C VAL A 27 -3.91 7.25 -4.13
N ALA A 28 -4.77 7.35 -3.12
CA ALA A 28 -5.44 6.18 -2.56
C ALA A 28 -6.30 5.50 -3.63
N GLU A 29 -7.04 6.28 -4.41
CA GLU A 29 -7.86 5.72 -5.47
C GLU A 29 -6.98 5.06 -6.53
N LYS A 30 -5.89 5.70 -6.89
CA LYS A 30 -4.98 5.14 -7.87
C LYS A 30 -4.41 3.82 -7.38
N ALA A 31 -4.02 3.77 -6.12
CA ALA A 31 -3.49 2.53 -5.56
C ALA A 31 -4.55 1.43 -5.56
N TYR A 32 -5.78 1.78 -5.22
CA TYR A 32 -6.84 0.80 -5.13
C TYR A 32 -7.16 0.18 -6.50
N TYR A 33 -7.20 1.01 -7.53
CA TYR A 33 -7.60 0.53 -8.86
C TYR A 33 -6.44 0.14 -9.76
N CYS A 34 -5.28 0.75 -9.57
CA CYS A 34 -4.14 0.52 -10.46
C CYS A 34 -2.93 -0.09 -9.76
N GLY A 35 -2.95 -0.18 -8.43
CA GLY A 35 -1.83 -0.75 -7.71
C GLY A 35 -1.66 -2.24 -7.99
N LYS A 36 -0.48 -2.77 -7.72
CA LYS A 36 -0.22 -4.17 -7.92
C LYS A 36 -0.75 -5.01 -6.76
N ASP A 37 -1.29 -6.16 -7.10
CA ASP A 37 -1.77 -7.11 -6.11
C ASP A 37 -0.61 -7.93 -5.55
N ILE A 38 -0.86 -8.58 -4.44
CA ILE A 38 0.12 -9.47 -3.83
C ILE A 38 0.59 -10.51 -4.85
N ASP A 39 -0.32 -11.01 -5.67
CA ASP A 39 0.00 -12.06 -6.63
C ASP A 39 0.92 -11.59 -7.76
N ASP A 40 1.11 -10.30 -7.91
CA ASP A 40 1.97 -9.76 -8.95
C ASP A 40 3.45 -9.80 -8.58
N PHE A 41 3.77 -10.33 -7.43
CA PHE A 41 5.14 -10.31 -6.91
C PHE A 41 5.74 -11.70 -6.80
N PRO A 42 7.09 -11.78 -6.75
CA PRO A 42 7.77 -13.07 -6.55
C PRO A 42 7.39 -13.69 -5.21
N LYS A 43 7.62 -14.98 -5.09
CA LYS A 43 7.18 -15.74 -3.94
C LYS A 43 7.61 -15.15 -2.60
N LYS A 44 8.85 -14.71 -2.47
CA LYS A 44 9.31 -14.15 -1.20
C LYS A 44 8.61 -12.87 -0.85
N THR A 45 8.46 -11.99 -1.83
CA THR A 45 7.77 -10.73 -1.62
C THR A 45 6.30 -11.00 -1.33
N ARG A 46 5.70 -11.94 -2.04
CA ARG A 46 4.31 -12.30 -1.83
C ARG A 46 4.06 -12.78 -0.41
N ARG A 47 4.98 -13.58 0.13
CA ARG A 47 4.87 -14.06 1.50
C ARG A 47 4.90 -12.90 2.49
N TYR A 48 5.82 -11.97 2.27
CA TYR A 48 5.92 -10.80 3.13
C TYR A 48 4.62 -10.00 3.11
N LEU A 49 4.10 -9.73 1.90
CA LEU A 49 2.89 -8.93 1.76
C LEU A 49 1.68 -9.65 2.36
N SER A 50 1.61 -10.96 2.20
CA SER A 50 0.51 -11.72 2.80
C SER A 50 0.54 -11.64 4.31
N ASN A 51 1.74 -11.73 4.90
CA ASN A 51 1.87 -11.61 6.35
C ASN A 51 1.45 -10.23 6.83
N VAL A 52 1.81 -9.19 6.07
CA VAL A 52 1.42 -7.83 6.42
C VAL A 52 -0.10 -7.70 6.40
N LEU A 53 -0.74 -8.23 5.38
CA LEU A 53 -2.19 -8.16 5.27
C LEU A 53 -2.87 -8.91 6.41
N GLU A 54 -2.37 -10.11 6.72
CA GLU A 54 -2.96 -10.90 7.80
C GLU A 54 -2.82 -10.22 9.15
N ALA A 55 -1.72 -9.49 9.35
CA ALA A 55 -1.51 -8.81 10.62
C ALA A 55 -2.32 -7.53 10.74
N SER A 56 -2.89 -7.05 9.64
CA SER A 56 -3.67 -5.82 9.66
C SER A 56 -5.14 -6.15 9.83
N SER A 57 -5.95 -5.11 10.01
CA SER A 57 -7.39 -5.31 10.06
C SER A 57 -8.00 -5.13 8.67
N GLY A 58 -7.18 -4.99 7.64
CA GLY A 58 -7.67 -4.76 6.29
C GLY A 58 -7.98 -6.04 5.56
N ASP A 59 -8.61 -5.89 4.39
CA ASP A 59 -8.93 -7.02 3.55
C ASP A 59 -8.35 -6.88 2.14
N CYS A 60 -7.61 -5.81 1.88
CA CYS A 60 -7.04 -5.59 0.55
C CYS A 60 -5.70 -4.89 0.71
N LEU A 61 -4.71 -5.38 0.00
CA LEU A 61 -3.39 -4.77 0.00
C LEU A 61 -3.01 -4.47 -1.43
N LYS A 62 -2.55 -3.25 -1.67
CA LYS A 62 -2.07 -2.84 -2.99
C LYS A 62 -0.70 -2.21 -2.85
N VAL A 63 0.10 -2.30 -3.89
CA VAL A 63 1.41 -1.68 -3.91
C VAL A 63 1.45 -0.70 -5.07
N LEU A 64 1.78 0.54 -4.78
CA LEU A 64 1.92 1.56 -5.80
C LEU A 64 3.28 2.21 -5.61
N GLY A 65 4.12 2.13 -6.63
CA GLY A 65 5.49 2.57 -6.47
C GLY A 65 6.19 1.68 -5.48
N ASN A 66 6.75 2.26 -4.44
CA ASN A 66 7.43 1.50 -3.39
C ASN A 66 6.68 1.52 -2.08
N ASP A 67 5.40 1.83 -2.12
CA ASP A 67 4.59 1.94 -0.91
C ASP A 67 3.48 0.91 -0.89
N ILE A 68 3.20 0.41 0.31
CA ILE A 68 2.12 -0.54 0.54
C ILE A 68 0.92 0.24 1.05
N TYR A 69 -0.23 -0.01 0.42
CA TYR A 69 -1.49 0.62 0.81
C TYR A 69 -2.42 -0.47 1.33
N LEU A 70 -2.87 -0.34 2.57
CA LEU A 70 -3.78 -1.31 3.17
C LEU A 70 -5.18 -0.73 3.24
N PHE A 71 -6.13 -1.46 2.68
CA PHE A 71 -7.53 -1.04 2.64
C PHE A 71 -8.42 -2.02 3.39
N GLY A 72 -9.52 -1.52 3.92
CA GLY A 72 -10.54 -2.36 4.51
C GLY A 72 -11.89 -1.75 4.18
N ASN A 73 -12.77 -2.52 3.50
CA ASN A 73 -14.09 -2.06 3.12
C ASN A 73 -14.03 -0.76 2.29
N GLY A 74 -13.05 -0.67 1.41
CA GLY A 74 -12.92 0.51 0.56
C GLY A 74 -12.35 1.72 1.27
N ILE A 75 -11.78 1.54 2.46
CA ILE A 75 -11.20 2.62 3.23
C ILE A 75 -9.71 2.40 3.34
N LEU A 76 -8.91 3.42 3.04
CA LEU A 76 -7.45 3.31 3.20
C LEU A 76 -7.14 3.41 4.69
N ILE A 77 -6.58 2.34 5.24
CA ILE A 77 -6.31 2.25 6.68
C ILE A 77 -4.94 2.78 7.02
N THR A 78 -3.94 2.44 6.22
CA THR A 78 -2.58 2.90 6.49
C THR A 78 -1.72 2.74 5.24
N VAL A 79 -0.58 3.41 5.24
CA VAL A 79 0.40 3.37 4.15
C VAL A 79 1.78 3.28 4.77
N PHE A 80 2.65 2.46 4.21
CA PHE A 80 4.03 2.43 4.65
C PHE A 80 4.91 1.87 3.54
N PRO A 81 6.22 2.14 3.59
CA PRO A 81 7.10 1.73 2.49
C PRO A 81 7.40 0.25 2.56
N ILE A 82 7.69 -0.33 1.40
CA ILE A 82 8.20 -1.68 1.35
C ILE A 82 9.64 -1.62 1.85
N PRO A 83 10.04 -2.50 2.78
CA PRO A 83 11.42 -2.49 3.25
C PRO A 83 12.40 -2.69 2.10
N ALA A 84 13.55 -2.03 2.18
CA ALA A 84 14.56 -2.12 1.14
C ALA A 84 14.98 -3.56 0.89
N LYS A 85 15.00 -4.37 1.94
CA LYS A 85 15.37 -5.77 1.82
C LYS A 85 14.42 -6.51 0.88
N VAL A 86 13.13 -6.24 1.02
CA VAL A 86 12.12 -6.89 0.18
C VAL A 86 12.23 -6.40 -1.25
N LEU A 87 12.46 -5.09 -1.43
CA LEU A 87 12.62 -4.53 -2.75
C LEU A 87 13.84 -5.12 -3.44
N ARG A 88 14.90 -5.32 -2.71
CA ARG A 88 16.12 -5.85 -3.27
C ARG A 88 15.93 -7.27 -3.76
N ASP A 89 15.22 -8.09 -2.98
CA ASP A 89 14.91 -9.44 -3.39
C ASP A 89 14.12 -9.44 -4.68
N ARG A 90 13.14 -8.56 -4.76
CA ARG A 90 12.29 -8.49 -5.94
C ARG A 90 13.06 -8.04 -7.17
N GLY A 91 13.92 -7.05 -7.01
CA GLY A 91 14.64 -6.50 -8.12
C GLY A 91 15.83 -7.31 -8.54
N ASN A 92 16.23 -8.20 -7.67
CA ASN A 92 17.43 -8.95 -7.87
C ASN A 92 17.22 -10.28 -8.51
N LYS A 93 16.18 -10.52 -9.14
CA LYS A 93 15.89 -11.69 -9.62
C LYS A 93 16.71 -11.86 -10.73
N LYS A 94 17.26 -12.61 -10.88
CA LYS A 94 18.14 -12.79 -11.92
C LYS A 94 18.11 -14.08 -12.43
#